data_a6923f8fc163727913950172e6c79b07
#
_entry.id   a6923f8fc163727913950172e6c79b07
#
_cell.length_a   1.000
_cell.length_b   1.000
_cell.length_c   1.000
_cell.angle_alpha   90.00
_cell.angle_beta   90.00
_cell.angle_gamma   90.00
#
_symmetry.space_group_name_H-M   'P 1'
#
loop_
_entity.id
_entity.type
_entity.pdbx_description
1 polymer ?
#
loop_
_entity_poly.entity_id
_entity_poly.type
_entity_poly.pdbx_seq_one_letter_code
_entity_poly.pdbx_strand_id
1 'polypeptide(L)'
;MNVGNNATPADFHFDNVRYYDFNGEPIFQIFYETVAGQNIDWGSGNAGAMVTLMASNPKYSDFPTSQADDGVSGKCAKLTTISTGALGTMFGAPIAAGNLFLGSFVVNLQDMPASTHFGIPLRNTAPVSMTGYYKYRPGQTYIRLNSAKNGVVEVPGKTDDFAIYAIVYEVTPEHPYIDGNNSLTSPDIVLKAELKAEDHKVGDDWVKFDLPFEPQNGKTIDEQKLLQGRYNIAIILSSSEGGARFEGAVGSTLYVDEIHINYE
;
A
#
# COMPACT_ATOMS: atom_id res chain seq x y z
N MET A 1 -0.11 13.95 22.59
CA MET A 1 -0.01 13.59 24.01
C MET A 1 1.40 13.89 24.52
N ASN A 2 1.55 14.53 25.64
CA ASN A 2 2.89 14.82 26.19
C ASN A 2 3.10 13.93 27.43
N VAL A 3 4.01 12.97 27.34
CA VAL A 3 4.28 11.98 28.40
C VAL A 3 5.40 12.38 29.37
N GLY A 4 5.90 13.61 29.33
CA GLY A 4 6.89 14.12 30.28
C GLY A 4 8.21 13.33 30.33
N ASN A 5 9.28 13.96 30.82
CA ASN A 5 10.64 13.40 30.80
C ASN A 5 10.91 12.25 31.80
N ASN A 6 9.96 11.90 32.67
CA ASN A 6 10.12 10.88 33.73
C ASN A 6 9.09 9.77 33.62
N ALA A 7 8.49 9.54 32.42
CA ALA A 7 7.54 8.47 32.22
C ALA A 7 8.24 7.11 32.33
N THR A 8 7.71 6.22 33.15
CA THR A 8 8.04 4.79 33.09
C THR A 8 7.68 4.27 31.70
N PRO A 9 8.50 3.41 31.07
CA PRO A 9 8.11 2.78 29.82
C PRO A 9 6.71 2.16 29.95
N ALA A 10 5.81 2.57 29.09
CA ALA A 10 4.43 2.08 29.07
C ALA A 10 4.03 1.83 27.62
N ASP A 11 3.38 0.71 27.38
CA ASP A 11 2.78 0.41 26.09
C ASP A 11 1.45 1.13 25.98
N PHE A 12 1.30 1.95 24.95
CA PHE A 12 0.04 2.59 24.62
C PHE A 12 -0.61 1.86 23.45
N HIS A 13 -1.78 1.32 23.68
CA HIS A 13 -2.58 0.73 22.62
C HIS A 13 -3.64 1.73 22.20
N PHE A 14 -3.67 2.06 20.91
CA PHE A 14 -4.70 2.91 20.34
C PHE A 14 -5.50 2.08 19.34
N ASP A 15 -6.80 2.06 19.56
CA ASP A 15 -7.76 1.50 18.62
C ASP A 15 -8.68 2.63 18.14
N ASN A 16 -9.14 2.58 16.89
CA ASN A 16 -10.10 3.52 16.34
C ASN A 16 -9.71 5.02 16.50
N VAL A 17 -8.43 5.38 16.30
CA VAL A 17 -8.02 6.79 16.30
C VAL A 17 -8.60 7.49 15.07
N ARG A 18 -9.44 8.52 15.28
CA ARG A 18 -10.17 9.24 14.24
C ARG A 18 -9.78 10.70 14.24
N TYR A 19 -9.52 11.24 13.04
CA TYR A 19 -9.40 12.68 12.81
C TYR A 19 -10.71 13.18 12.21
N TYR A 20 -11.24 14.27 12.78
CA TYR A 20 -12.47 14.91 12.32
C TYR A 20 -12.18 16.32 11.82
N ASP A 21 -12.91 16.75 10.81
CA ASP A 21 -12.93 18.14 10.38
C ASP A 21 -13.77 19.01 11.36
N PHE A 22 -13.86 20.31 11.07
CA PHE A 22 -14.64 21.25 11.88
C PHE A 22 -16.15 20.95 11.92
N ASN A 23 -16.66 20.14 11.00
CA ASN A 23 -18.07 19.73 10.94
C ASN A 23 -18.32 18.39 11.66
N GLY A 24 -17.28 17.79 12.26
CA GLY A 24 -17.37 16.49 12.91
C GLY A 24 -17.34 15.31 11.94
N GLU A 25 -16.98 15.53 10.66
CA GLU A 25 -16.80 14.47 9.68
C GLU A 25 -15.37 13.92 9.72
N PRO A 26 -15.18 12.59 9.62
CA PRO A 26 -13.85 12.00 9.65
C PRO A 26 -13.02 12.43 8.44
N ILE A 27 -11.89 13.11 8.66
CA ILE A 27 -10.98 13.56 7.61
C ILE A 27 -10.18 12.38 7.04
N PHE A 28 -9.78 11.44 7.91
CA PHE A 28 -9.12 10.20 7.53
C PHE A 28 -9.53 9.09 8.48
N GLN A 29 -9.98 8.00 7.91
CA GLN A 29 -10.24 6.78 8.65
C GLN A 29 -9.59 5.63 7.91
N ILE A 30 -8.33 5.32 8.25
CA ILE A 30 -7.71 4.06 7.89
C ILE A 30 -7.76 3.22 9.16
N PHE A 31 -8.72 2.31 9.24
CA PHE A 31 -8.83 1.38 10.34
C PHE A 31 -8.51 0.00 9.83
N TYR A 32 -7.53 -0.55 10.44
CA TYR A 32 -7.32 -1.97 10.43
C TYR A 32 -7.64 -2.45 11.83
N GLU A 33 -8.65 -3.29 11.94
CA GLU A 33 -8.78 -4.17 13.07
C GLU A 33 -7.51 -4.99 13.06
N THR A 34 -6.63 -4.56 13.89
CA THR A 34 -5.30 -5.02 14.22
C THR A 34 -4.88 -6.36 13.63
N VAL A 35 -3.79 -6.35 12.92
CA VAL A 35 -2.80 -7.42 13.10
C VAL A 35 -2.46 -7.43 14.58
N ALA A 36 -2.92 -8.46 15.29
CA ALA A 36 -2.96 -8.50 16.74
C ALA A 36 -1.66 -7.98 17.40
N GLY A 37 -1.76 -6.91 18.16
CA GLY A 37 -0.73 -6.45 19.08
C GLY A 37 0.42 -5.66 18.47
N GLN A 38 0.28 -5.05 17.29
CA GLN A 38 1.35 -4.26 16.68
C GLN A 38 0.88 -2.85 16.32
N ASN A 39 1.64 -1.82 16.76
CA ASN A 39 1.62 -0.50 16.14
C ASN A 39 2.22 -0.67 14.75
N ILE A 40 1.38 -0.86 13.74
CA ILE A 40 1.82 -0.95 12.37
C ILE A 40 1.49 0.39 11.70
N ASP A 41 2.53 1.05 11.20
CA ASP A 41 2.41 2.30 10.47
C ASP A 41 1.97 2.01 9.03
N TRP A 42 0.66 1.91 8.83
CA TRP A 42 0.10 1.81 7.50
C TRP A 42 0.05 3.17 6.82
N GLY A 43 0.61 3.25 5.62
CA GLY A 43 0.54 4.39 4.72
C GLY A 43 -0.38 4.15 3.53
N SER A 44 -0.84 5.24 2.91
CA SER A 44 -1.60 5.21 1.65
C SER A 44 -1.34 6.46 0.82
N GLY A 45 -1.63 6.39 -0.49
CA GLY A 45 -1.55 7.52 -1.41
C GLY A 45 -2.66 8.56 -1.27
N ASN A 46 -3.54 8.46 -0.27
CA ASN A 46 -4.68 9.37 -0.10
C ASN A 46 -4.26 10.84 0.01
N ALA A 47 -3.13 11.14 0.65
CA ALA A 47 -2.62 12.52 0.73
C ALA A 47 -2.26 13.09 -0.64
N GLY A 48 -1.73 12.27 -1.55
CA GLY A 48 -1.49 12.65 -2.95
C GLY A 48 -2.79 12.84 -3.74
N ALA A 49 -3.74 11.92 -3.58
CA ALA A 49 -5.05 12.01 -4.21
C ALA A 49 -5.83 13.26 -3.76
N MET A 50 -5.72 13.66 -2.48
CA MET A 50 -6.34 14.87 -1.95
C MET A 50 -5.98 16.10 -2.78
N VAL A 51 -4.75 16.23 -3.26
CA VAL A 51 -4.32 17.39 -4.09
C VAL A 51 -5.22 17.55 -5.33
N THR A 52 -5.66 16.45 -5.92
CA THR A 52 -6.50 16.45 -7.12
C THR A 52 -8.01 16.51 -6.80
N LEU A 53 -8.40 16.06 -5.62
CA LEU A 53 -9.80 15.98 -5.20
C LEU A 53 -10.30 17.24 -4.47
N MET A 54 -9.41 18.12 -4.00
CA MET A 54 -9.75 19.28 -3.15
C MET A 54 -10.87 20.15 -3.72
N ALA A 55 -10.91 20.32 -5.05
CA ALA A 55 -11.92 21.17 -5.71
C ALA A 55 -13.33 20.56 -5.67
N SER A 56 -13.47 19.27 -5.43
CA SER A 56 -14.76 18.54 -5.38
C SER A 56 -15.36 18.42 -3.99
N ASN A 57 -14.68 18.92 -2.95
CA ASN A 57 -15.05 18.71 -1.54
C ASN A 57 -15.27 17.21 -1.24
N PRO A 58 -14.20 16.38 -1.31
CA PRO A 58 -14.32 14.94 -1.34
C PRO A 58 -14.83 14.39 0.00
N LYS A 59 -15.67 13.36 -0.09
CA LYS A 59 -16.03 12.52 1.04
C LYS A 59 -14.98 11.44 1.23
N TYR A 60 -14.97 10.80 2.38
CA TYR A 60 -14.07 9.69 2.67
C TYR A 60 -14.13 8.55 1.62
N SER A 61 -15.34 8.23 1.15
CA SER A 61 -15.56 7.22 0.11
C SER A 61 -14.98 7.55 -1.26
N ASP A 62 -14.61 8.82 -1.50
CA ASP A 62 -14.08 9.28 -2.79
C ASP A 62 -12.56 9.06 -2.89
N PHE A 63 -11.92 8.75 -1.74
CA PHE A 63 -10.50 8.47 -1.71
C PHE A 63 -10.18 7.07 -2.25
N PRO A 64 -9.01 6.91 -2.90
CA PRO A 64 -8.60 5.62 -3.45
C PRO A 64 -8.44 4.53 -2.39
N THR A 65 -8.09 4.89 -1.17
CA THR A 65 -8.00 3.95 -0.04
C THR A 65 -9.04 4.32 1.00
N SER A 66 -9.95 3.40 1.25
CA SER A 66 -11.08 3.57 2.17
C SER A 66 -11.38 2.25 2.90
N GLN A 67 -12.44 2.21 3.67
CA GLN A 67 -12.88 1.06 4.43
C GLN A 67 -14.23 0.56 3.92
N ALA A 68 -14.45 -0.75 3.99
CA ALA A 68 -15.75 -1.38 3.75
C ALA A 68 -16.17 -2.23 4.94
N ASP A 69 -17.49 -2.50 5.07
CA ASP A 69 -18.09 -3.19 6.21
C ASP A 69 -18.30 -4.69 5.98
N ASP A 70 -17.88 -5.22 4.81
CA ASP A 70 -18.09 -6.61 4.40
C ASP A 70 -16.78 -7.43 4.39
N GLY A 71 -15.97 -7.26 5.43
CA GLY A 71 -14.75 -8.04 5.64
C GLY A 71 -15.01 -9.53 5.88
N VAL A 72 -13.95 -10.33 5.87
CA VAL A 72 -13.95 -11.72 6.37
C VAL A 72 -14.26 -11.69 7.86
N SER A 73 -13.72 -10.70 8.57
CA SER A 73 -13.99 -10.42 9.97
C SER A 73 -14.16 -8.91 10.15
N GLY A 74 -15.41 -8.47 10.41
CA GLY A 74 -15.71 -7.06 10.64
C GLY A 74 -15.52 -6.19 9.39
N LYS A 75 -14.56 -5.28 9.43
CA LYS A 75 -14.26 -4.32 8.36
C LYS A 75 -12.98 -4.68 7.61
N CYS A 76 -12.96 -4.35 6.32
CA CYS A 76 -11.82 -4.60 5.46
C CYS A 76 -11.30 -3.31 4.80
N ALA A 77 -10.10 -3.33 4.29
CA ALA A 77 -9.59 -2.28 3.42
C ALA A 77 -10.21 -2.39 2.02
N LYS A 78 -10.62 -1.25 1.48
CA LYS A 78 -11.10 -1.10 0.10
C LYS A 78 -10.17 -0.16 -0.64
N LEU A 79 -9.50 -0.69 -1.64
CA LEU A 79 -8.57 0.00 -2.51
C LEU A 79 -9.19 0.15 -3.89
N THR A 80 -9.41 1.38 -4.35
CA THR A 80 -10.08 1.63 -5.63
C THR A 80 -9.23 2.56 -6.49
N THR A 81 -9.01 2.19 -7.72
CA THR A 81 -8.36 3.08 -8.70
C THR A 81 -9.35 4.15 -9.13
N ILE A 82 -9.01 5.41 -8.90
CA ILE A 82 -9.84 6.57 -9.22
C ILE A 82 -9.23 7.43 -10.31
N SER A 83 -10.07 8.21 -10.99
CA SER A 83 -9.59 9.28 -11.88
C SER A 83 -9.15 10.49 -11.04
N THR A 84 -8.03 11.07 -11.41
CA THR A 84 -7.53 12.33 -10.82
C THR A 84 -7.96 13.56 -11.64
N GLY A 85 -8.74 13.33 -12.71
CA GLY A 85 -9.23 14.38 -13.59
C GLY A 85 -8.14 15.10 -14.38
N ALA A 86 -8.49 16.28 -14.90
CA ALA A 86 -7.58 17.08 -15.70
C ALA A 86 -6.34 17.56 -14.92
N LEU A 87 -6.51 17.87 -13.63
CA LEU A 87 -5.42 18.35 -12.79
C LEU A 87 -4.35 17.26 -12.60
N GLY A 88 -4.76 16.04 -12.24
CA GLY A 88 -3.83 14.93 -12.10
C GLY A 88 -3.16 14.56 -13.42
N THR A 89 -3.91 14.58 -14.53
CA THR A 89 -3.35 14.35 -15.86
C THR A 89 -2.27 15.38 -16.22
N MET A 90 -2.48 16.65 -15.87
CA MET A 90 -1.50 17.71 -16.08
C MET A 90 -0.19 17.48 -15.31
N PHE A 91 -0.28 16.86 -14.13
CA PHE A 91 0.89 16.44 -13.34
C PHE A 91 1.43 15.05 -13.71
N GLY A 92 0.92 14.43 -14.77
CA GLY A 92 1.37 13.12 -15.22
C GLY A 92 0.78 11.93 -14.45
N ALA A 93 -0.25 12.15 -13.66
CA ALA A 93 -0.93 11.13 -12.87
C ALA A 93 -2.43 11.09 -13.16
N PRO A 94 -2.87 10.53 -14.31
CA PRO A 94 -4.28 10.52 -14.72
C PRO A 94 -5.17 9.66 -13.83
N ILE A 95 -4.58 8.73 -13.10
CA ILE A 95 -5.26 7.91 -12.11
C ILE A 95 -4.48 7.93 -10.78
N ALA A 96 -5.17 7.59 -9.71
CA ALA A 96 -4.58 7.21 -8.44
C ALA A 96 -5.08 5.81 -8.08
N ALA A 97 -4.19 4.82 -8.08
CA ALA A 97 -4.52 3.49 -7.58
C ALA A 97 -4.74 3.55 -6.07
N GLY A 98 -5.79 2.88 -5.59
CA GLY A 98 -5.93 2.61 -4.17
C GLY A 98 -4.76 1.75 -3.72
N ASN A 99 -4.03 2.20 -2.73
CA ASN A 99 -2.89 1.48 -2.21
C ASN A 99 -2.83 1.54 -0.69
N LEU A 100 -2.23 0.52 -0.14
CA LEU A 100 -2.01 0.37 1.28
C LEU A 100 -0.68 -0.32 1.50
N PHE A 101 0.16 0.23 2.37
CA PHE A 101 1.49 -0.32 2.56
C PHE A 101 2.03 -0.06 3.96
N LEU A 102 2.93 -0.89 4.43
CA LEU A 102 3.73 -0.56 5.61
C LEU A 102 4.76 0.49 5.25
N GLY A 103 4.75 1.61 5.98
CA GLY A 103 5.64 2.74 5.75
C GLY A 103 4.92 4.08 5.82
N SER A 104 5.47 5.11 5.19
CA SER A 104 4.93 6.47 5.21
C SER A 104 4.75 7.05 3.80
N PHE A 105 3.90 8.06 3.68
CA PHE A 105 3.66 8.79 2.43
C PHE A 105 4.02 10.27 2.61
N VAL A 106 4.99 10.73 1.82
CA VAL A 106 5.44 12.13 1.83
C VAL A 106 5.30 12.70 0.44
N VAL A 107 4.35 13.60 0.24
CA VAL A 107 4.02 14.14 -1.10
C VAL A 107 5.26 14.73 -1.78
N ASN A 108 5.65 14.16 -2.90
CA ASN A 108 6.73 14.63 -3.78
C ASN A 108 6.15 14.85 -5.18
N LEU A 109 5.82 16.10 -5.51
CA LEU A 109 5.23 16.45 -6.81
C LEU A 109 6.22 16.41 -7.99
N GLN A 110 7.54 16.32 -7.72
CA GLN A 110 8.56 16.23 -8.76
C GLN A 110 8.80 14.78 -9.18
N ASP A 111 8.64 13.85 -8.22
CA ASP A 111 8.74 12.40 -8.43
C ASP A 111 7.66 11.72 -7.58
N MET A 112 6.46 11.63 -8.12
CA MET A 112 5.32 11.12 -7.35
C MET A 112 5.46 9.66 -6.90
N PRO A 113 6.06 8.72 -7.65
CA PRO A 113 6.38 7.40 -7.13
C PRO A 113 7.28 7.42 -5.89
N ALA A 114 8.21 8.37 -5.81
CA ALA A 114 9.07 8.56 -4.63
C ALA A 114 8.34 9.16 -3.41
N SER A 115 7.04 9.48 -3.52
CA SER A 115 6.22 9.87 -2.36
C SER A 115 5.99 8.73 -1.37
N THR A 116 6.12 7.48 -1.81
CA THR A 116 5.97 6.30 -0.95
C THR A 116 7.32 5.94 -0.33
N HIS A 117 7.38 5.87 0.99
CA HIS A 117 8.54 5.36 1.71
C HIS A 117 8.13 4.03 2.32
N PHE A 118 8.40 2.94 1.60
CA PHE A 118 8.00 1.60 2.01
C PHE A 118 8.90 1.05 3.10
N GLY A 119 8.31 0.38 4.08
CA GLY A 119 8.98 -0.40 5.09
C GLY A 119 8.96 0.20 6.49
N ILE A 120 8.94 -0.72 7.43
CA ILE A 120 9.12 -0.51 8.86
C ILE A 120 10.21 -1.46 9.35
N PRO A 121 10.87 -1.20 10.49
CA PRO A 121 11.90 -2.10 11.00
C PRO A 121 11.39 -3.52 11.16
N LEU A 122 12.10 -4.48 10.57
CA LEU A 122 11.83 -5.90 10.75
C LEU A 122 12.18 -6.29 12.19
N ARG A 123 11.35 -7.16 12.79
CA ARG A 123 11.65 -7.77 14.08
C ARG A 123 12.88 -8.67 13.99
N ASN A 124 13.43 -9.04 15.16
CA ASN A 124 14.61 -9.90 15.25
C ASN A 124 14.34 -11.36 14.85
N THR A 125 13.38 -11.58 13.97
CA THR A 125 13.00 -12.92 13.48
C THR A 125 12.67 -12.80 11.99
N ALA A 126 13.17 -13.73 11.18
CA ALA A 126 12.87 -13.78 9.76
C ALA A 126 11.41 -14.19 9.53
N PRO A 127 10.68 -13.53 8.61
CA PRO A 127 9.33 -13.94 8.26
C PRO A 127 9.36 -15.22 7.41
N VAL A 128 8.33 -16.04 7.57
CA VAL A 128 8.17 -17.32 6.83
C VAL A 128 7.15 -17.14 5.69
N SER A 129 5.99 -16.58 5.99
CA SER A 129 4.96 -16.34 4.97
C SER A 129 4.13 -15.11 5.29
N MET A 130 3.41 -14.61 4.28
CA MET A 130 2.34 -13.64 4.40
C MET A 130 1.02 -14.31 4.05
N THR A 131 0.03 -14.24 4.95
CA THR A 131 -1.31 -14.76 4.74
C THR A 131 -2.35 -13.66 4.73
N GLY A 132 -3.51 -13.94 4.15
CA GLY A 132 -4.64 -13.02 4.16
C GLY A 132 -5.75 -13.44 3.21
N TYR A 133 -6.67 -12.51 3.00
CA TYR A 133 -7.80 -12.69 2.08
C TYR A 133 -7.92 -11.48 1.17
N TYR A 134 -8.37 -11.71 -0.04
CA TYR A 134 -8.68 -10.66 -0.99
C TYR A 134 -9.91 -11.00 -1.83
N LYS A 135 -10.51 -9.99 -2.44
CA LYS A 135 -11.41 -10.08 -3.59
C LYS A 135 -11.13 -8.92 -4.53
N TYR A 136 -11.25 -9.15 -5.84
CA TYR A 136 -10.87 -8.16 -6.85
C TYR A 136 -11.84 -8.09 -8.01
N ARG A 137 -12.11 -6.86 -8.45
CA ARG A 137 -12.85 -6.55 -9.68
C ARG A 137 -12.06 -5.53 -10.50
N PRO A 138 -11.64 -5.83 -11.72
CA PRO A 138 -11.01 -4.87 -12.62
C PRO A 138 -12.01 -3.84 -13.12
N GLY A 139 -11.53 -2.63 -13.34
CA GLY A 139 -12.25 -1.60 -14.09
C GLY A 139 -12.36 -1.96 -15.59
N GLN A 140 -13.20 -1.25 -16.31
CA GLN A 140 -13.54 -1.61 -17.69
C GLN A 140 -12.46 -1.21 -18.70
N THR A 141 -11.85 -0.02 -18.54
CA THR A 141 -10.97 0.55 -19.54
C THR A 141 -9.60 0.84 -18.93
N TYR A 142 -8.60 0.11 -19.40
CA TYR A 142 -7.21 0.35 -19.00
C TYR A 142 -6.67 1.58 -19.72
N ILE A 143 -6.13 2.53 -18.96
CA ILE A 143 -5.56 3.77 -19.48
C ILE A 143 -4.13 3.97 -19.00
N ARG A 144 -3.38 4.73 -19.77
CA ARG A 144 -2.04 5.24 -19.40
C ARG A 144 -1.84 6.64 -19.99
N LEU A 145 -0.78 7.30 -19.59
CA LEU A 145 -0.36 8.53 -20.26
C LEU A 145 0.02 8.27 -21.71
N ASN A 146 -0.28 9.23 -22.59
CA ASN A 146 0.28 9.27 -23.92
C ASN A 146 1.79 9.55 -23.89
N SER A 147 2.48 9.38 -25.02
CA SER A 147 3.93 9.60 -25.12
C SER A 147 4.36 11.05 -24.84
N ALA A 148 3.47 12.00 -25.07
CA ALA A 148 3.71 13.42 -24.79
C ALA A 148 3.43 13.79 -23.30
N LYS A 149 2.93 12.85 -22.49
CA LYS A 149 2.56 13.02 -21.07
C LYS A 149 1.57 14.17 -20.81
N ASN A 150 0.72 14.50 -21.79
CA ASN A 150 -0.25 15.59 -21.72
C ASN A 150 -1.71 15.14 -21.90
N GLY A 151 -1.96 13.85 -21.94
CA GLY A 151 -3.28 13.25 -22.07
C GLY A 151 -3.24 11.75 -21.81
N VAL A 152 -4.41 11.14 -21.79
CA VAL A 152 -4.55 9.70 -21.58
C VAL A 152 -4.84 8.99 -22.91
N VAL A 153 -4.41 7.74 -23.00
CA VAL A 153 -4.76 6.81 -24.06
C VAL A 153 -5.29 5.53 -23.46
N GLU A 154 -6.32 4.98 -24.09
CA GLU A 154 -6.79 3.65 -23.78
C GLU A 154 -5.83 2.60 -24.34
N VAL A 155 -5.73 1.47 -23.67
CA VAL A 155 -4.95 0.31 -24.12
C VAL A 155 -5.91 -0.83 -24.43
N PRO A 156 -6.36 -0.96 -25.69
CA PRO A 156 -7.33 -1.96 -26.07
C PRO A 156 -6.86 -3.38 -25.76
N GLY A 157 -7.74 -4.20 -25.21
CA GLY A 157 -7.46 -5.62 -24.91
C GLY A 157 -6.63 -5.83 -23.62
N LYS A 158 -6.22 -4.76 -22.92
CA LYS A 158 -5.57 -4.89 -21.62
C LYS A 158 -6.61 -4.78 -20.50
N THR A 159 -6.68 -5.78 -19.66
CA THR A 159 -7.42 -5.77 -18.40
C THR A 159 -6.49 -5.32 -17.30
N ASP A 160 -7.01 -4.55 -16.35
CA ASP A 160 -6.24 -4.16 -15.17
C ASP A 160 -6.09 -5.33 -14.21
N ASP A 161 -5.02 -5.32 -13.44
CA ASP A 161 -4.71 -6.31 -12.44
C ASP A 161 -4.21 -5.61 -11.16
N PHE A 162 -4.18 -6.34 -10.05
CA PHE A 162 -3.82 -5.82 -8.75
C PHE A 162 -2.43 -6.31 -8.33
N ALA A 163 -1.92 -5.79 -7.21
CA ALA A 163 -0.70 -6.27 -6.61
C ALA A 163 -0.89 -6.54 -5.12
N ILE A 164 -0.43 -7.72 -4.67
CA ILE A 164 -0.30 -8.13 -3.26
C ILE A 164 1.08 -8.74 -3.10
N TYR A 165 1.98 -8.06 -2.39
CA TYR A 165 3.30 -8.59 -2.09
C TYR A 165 3.87 -8.01 -0.81
N ALA A 166 4.85 -8.72 -0.23
CA ALA A 166 5.68 -8.23 0.85
C ALA A 166 7.15 -8.42 0.49
N ILE A 167 7.99 -7.50 0.94
CA ILE A 167 9.45 -7.56 0.75
C ILE A 167 10.16 -7.35 2.08
N VAL A 168 11.30 -8.02 2.22
CA VAL A 168 12.31 -7.69 3.22
C VAL A 168 13.54 -7.18 2.49
N TYR A 169 14.06 -6.05 2.93
CA TYR A 169 15.22 -5.42 2.31
C TYR A 169 16.22 -4.91 3.33
N GLU A 170 17.49 -4.86 2.96
CA GLU A 170 18.54 -4.29 3.79
C GLU A 170 18.52 -2.76 3.73
N VAL A 171 18.52 -2.13 4.90
CA VAL A 171 18.59 -0.67 5.05
C VAL A 171 20.05 -0.24 5.09
N THR A 172 20.41 0.70 4.23
CA THR A 172 21.73 1.33 4.20
C THR A 172 21.61 2.85 4.35
N PRO A 173 22.68 3.57 4.73
CA PRO A 173 22.64 5.03 4.77
C PRO A 173 22.27 5.67 3.42
N GLU A 174 22.66 5.03 2.31
CA GLU A 174 22.39 5.47 0.95
C GLU A 174 20.95 5.15 0.51
N HIS A 175 20.40 4.04 1.02
CA HIS A 175 19.05 3.55 0.74
C HIS A 175 18.29 3.30 2.03
N PRO A 176 17.80 4.37 2.70
CA PRO A 176 17.09 4.24 3.98
C PRO A 176 15.69 3.65 3.84
N TYR A 177 15.11 3.70 2.65
CA TYR A 177 13.83 3.11 2.29
C TYR A 177 13.79 2.71 0.80
N ILE A 178 12.82 1.90 0.46
CA ILE A 178 12.42 1.58 -0.91
C ILE A 178 11.16 2.39 -1.23
N ASP A 179 10.99 2.83 -2.48
CA ASP A 179 9.86 3.64 -2.94
C ASP A 179 9.14 3.03 -4.17
N GLY A 180 8.16 3.76 -4.71
CA GLY A 180 7.38 3.34 -5.87
C GLY A 180 8.20 3.15 -7.16
N ASN A 181 9.41 3.71 -7.25
CA ASN A 181 10.27 3.54 -8.40
C ASN A 181 11.01 2.19 -8.40
N ASN A 182 11.26 1.61 -7.21
CA ASN A 182 12.16 0.46 -7.08
C ASN A 182 11.65 -0.69 -6.20
N SER A 183 10.38 -0.66 -5.79
CA SER A 183 9.81 -1.64 -4.86
C SER A 183 9.86 -3.11 -5.32
N LEU A 184 10.04 -3.36 -6.62
CA LEU A 184 10.21 -4.71 -7.18
C LEU A 184 11.60 -4.95 -7.78
N THR A 185 12.42 -3.91 -7.91
CA THR A 185 13.69 -3.97 -8.65
C THR A 185 14.92 -3.60 -7.84
N SER A 186 14.74 -3.12 -6.60
CA SER A 186 15.87 -2.77 -5.74
C SER A 186 16.78 -3.98 -5.50
N PRO A 187 18.09 -3.82 -5.67
CA PRO A 187 19.05 -4.87 -5.33
C PRO A 187 19.14 -5.14 -3.82
N ASP A 188 18.58 -4.27 -2.98
CA ASP A 188 18.60 -4.42 -1.53
C ASP A 188 17.53 -5.39 -1.01
N ILE A 189 16.59 -5.80 -1.88
CA ILE A 189 15.57 -6.81 -1.53
C ILE A 189 16.27 -8.16 -1.29
N VAL A 190 15.96 -8.73 -0.13
CA VAL A 190 16.52 -10.00 0.34
C VAL A 190 15.49 -11.13 0.27
N LEU A 191 14.24 -10.84 0.67
CA LEU A 191 13.13 -11.78 0.60
C LEU A 191 11.92 -11.11 -0.07
N LYS A 192 11.11 -11.90 -0.77
CA LYS A 192 9.82 -11.48 -1.34
C LYS A 192 8.79 -12.58 -1.18
N ALA A 193 7.59 -12.21 -0.72
CA ALA A 193 6.36 -13.00 -0.78
C ALA A 193 5.41 -12.28 -1.74
N GLU A 194 4.93 -12.94 -2.78
CA GLU A 194 4.14 -12.30 -3.84
C GLU A 194 3.02 -13.21 -4.32
N LEU A 195 1.81 -12.68 -4.42
CA LEU A 195 0.74 -13.32 -5.15
C LEU A 195 0.99 -13.11 -6.64
N LYS A 196 1.33 -14.18 -7.35
CA LYS A 196 1.70 -14.13 -8.77
C LYS A 196 0.46 -13.96 -9.65
N ALA A 197 0.62 -13.27 -10.77
CA ALA A 197 -0.49 -12.96 -11.68
C ALA A 197 -1.25 -14.21 -12.18
N GLU A 198 -0.56 -15.35 -12.35
CA GLU A 198 -1.17 -16.63 -12.74
C GLU A 198 -2.12 -17.21 -11.68
N ASP A 199 -1.98 -16.79 -10.42
CA ASP A 199 -2.81 -17.24 -9.29
C ASP A 199 -3.93 -16.24 -8.95
N HIS A 200 -4.00 -15.11 -9.66
CA HIS A 200 -5.01 -14.09 -9.43
C HIS A 200 -6.40 -14.60 -9.77
N LYS A 201 -7.37 -14.30 -8.91
CA LYS A 201 -8.79 -14.59 -9.13
C LYS A 201 -9.60 -13.30 -9.10
N VAL A 202 -10.49 -13.18 -10.05
CA VAL A 202 -11.43 -12.06 -10.17
C VAL A 202 -12.80 -12.53 -9.71
N GLY A 203 -13.45 -11.75 -8.87
CA GLY A 203 -14.80 -12.05 -8.36
C GLY A 203 -15.10 -11.36 -7.03
N ASP A 204 -16.28 -11.72 -6.49
CA ASP A 204 -16.82 -11.16 -5.25
C ASP A 204 -16.58 -12.03 -4.03
N ASP A 205 -16.15 -13.27 -4.25
CA ASP A 205 -15.85 -14.19 -3.17
C ASP A 205 -14.46 -13.89 -2.60
N TRP A 206 -14.35 -14.03 -1.29
CA TRP A 206 -13.07 -13.93 -0.60
C TRP A 206 -12.16 -15.09 -0.96
N VAL A 207 -10.96 -14.77 -1.43
CA VAL A 207 -9.91 -15.73 -1.80
C VAL A 207 -8.83 -15.67 -0.73
N LYS A 208 -8.57 -16.80 -0.07
CA LYS A 208 -7.45 -16.92 0.87
C LYS A 208 -6.13 -17.08 0.09
N PHE A 209 -5.07 -16.44 0.60
CA PHE A 209 -3.70 -16.67 0.12
C PHE A 209 -2.76 -17.01 1.29
N ASP A 210 -1.68 -17.71 0.96
CA ASP A 210 -0.54 -18.00 1.83
C ASP A 210 0.72 -17.99 0.96
N LEU A 211 1.54 -16.97 1.14
CA LEU A 211 2.66 -16.62 0.26
C LEU A 211 3.96 -16.81 1.03
N PRO A 212 4.77 -17.82 0.71
CA PRO A 212 6.06 -18.00 1.34
C PRO A 212 7.02 -16.86 0.98
N PHE A 213 7.88 -16.47 1.92
CA PHE A 213 8.98 -15.57 1.61
C PHE A 213 10.11 -16.32 0.90
N GLU A 214 10.39 -15.94 -0.32
CA GLU A 214 11.43 -16.54 -1.16
C GLU A 214 12.66 -15.61 -1.24
N PRO A 215 13.89 -16.17 -1.20
CA PRO A 215 15.12 -15.42 -1.39
C PRO A 215 15.15 -14.65 -2.71
N GLN A 216 15.64 -13.41 -2.68
CA GLN A 216 15.77 -12.54 -3.85
C GLN A 216 17.23 -12.12 -4.07
N ASN A 217 17.59 -11.85 -5.32
CA ASN A 217 18.92 -11.35 -5.70
C ASN A 217 20.08 -12.24 -5.23
N GLY A 218 19.84 -13.54 -5.04
CA GLY A 218 20.83 -14.48 -4.50
C GLY A 218 21.21 -14.23 -3.04
N LYS A 219 20.38 -13.46 -2.31
CA LYS A 219 20.59 -13.09 -0.90
C LYS A 219 19.74 -13.92 0.04
N THR A 220 20.17 -13.99 1.29
CA THR A 220 19.42 -14.53 2.43
C THR A 220 19.54 -13.58 3.61
N ILE A 221 18.69 -13.73 4.60
CA ILE A 221 18.81 -12.97 5.85
C ILE A 221 20.11 -13.34 6.56
N ASP A 222 20.90 -12.32 6.90
CA ASP A 222 22.06 -12.45 7.77
C ASP A 222 21.62 -12.21 9.22
N GLU A 223 21.80 -13.18 10.09
CA GLU A 223 21.35 -13.13 11.49
C GLU A 223 21.98 -11.98 12.27
N GLN A 224 23.25 -11.66 12.01
CA GLN A 224 23.92 -10.55 12.72
C GLN A 224 23.34 -9.20 12.30
N LYS A 225 23.09 -9.00 11.01
CA LYS A 225 22.44 -7.80 10.50
C LYS A 225 20.98 -7.71 10.99
N LEU A 226 20.27 -8.84 11.10
CA LEU A 226 18.92 -8.89 11.63
C LEU A 226 18.88 -8.41 13.08
N LEU A 227 19.77 -8.92 13.92
CA LEU A 227 19.90 -8.50 15.32
C LEU A 227 20.36 -7.03 15.48
N GLN A 228 21.02 -6.48 14.47
CA GLN A 228 21.40 -5.07 14.41
C GLN A 228 20.30 -4.15 13.88
N GLY A 229 19.11 -4.70 13.52
CA GLY A 229 18.00 -3.92 12.96
C GLY A 229 18.29 -3.36 11.57
N ARG A 230 19.09 -4.07 10.75
CA ARG A 230 19.50 -3.64 9.41
C ARG A 230 18.48 -4.00 8.32
N TYR A 231 17.35 -4.56 8.67
CA TYR A 231 16.31 -4.94 7.72
C TYR A 231 15.00 -4.22 8.01
N ASN A 232 14.32 -3.83 6.95
CA ASN A 232 12.93 -3.42 6.98
C ASN A 232 12.06 -4.47 6.29
N ILE A 233 10.79 -4.51 6.69
CA ILE A 233 9.72 -5.24 6.01
C ILE A 233 8.69 -4.25 5.48
N ALA A 234 8.25 -4.44 4.24
CA ALA A 234 7.13 -3.73 3.66
C ALA A 234 6.09 -4.71 3.14
N ILE A 235 4.82 -4.43 3.37
CA ILE A 235 3.68 -5.04 2.69
C ILE A 235 3.16 -3.98 1.72
N ILE A 236 2.91 -4.34 0.48
CA ILE A 236 2.39 -3.44 -0.54
C ILE A 236 1.17 -4.07 -1.19
N LEU A 237 0.06 -3.35 -1.16
CA LEU A 237 -1.23 -3.73 -1.69
C LEU A 237 -1.68 -2.62 -2.64
N SER A 238 -2.09 -2.93 -3.87
CA SER A 238 -2.51 -1.94 -4.86
C SER A 238 -3.66 -2.46 -5.71
N SER A 239 -4.67 -1.63 -5.95
CA SER A 239 -5.80 -1.93 -6.83
C SER A 239 -5.47 -1.93 -8.32
N SER A 240 -4.30 -1.41 -8.70
CA SER A 240 -3.74 -1.50 -10.06
C SER A 240 -2.25 -1.81 -9.97
N GLU A 241 -1.81 -2.88 -10.65
CA GLU A 241 -0.40 -3.26 -10.73
C GLU A 241 0.45 -2.13 -11.33
N GLY A 242 -0.09 -1.43 -12.32
CA GLY A 242 0.53 -0.26 -12.93
C GLY A 242 0.45 1.01 -12.11
N GLY A 243 -0.06 0.97 -10.88
CA GLY A 243 -0.37 2.15 -10.06
C GLY A 243 0.81 3.10 -9.84
N ALA A 244 2.00 2.59 -9.62
CA ALA A 244 3.21 3.41 -9.47
C ALA A 244 3.60 4.16 -10.77
N ARG A 245 3.14 3.69 -11.92
CA ARG A 245 3.32 4.34 -13.23
C ARG A 245 2.09 5.15 -13.65
N PHE A 246 1.07 5.28 -12.76
CA PHE A 246 -0.22 5.92 -13.04
C PHE A 246 -0.96 5.29 -14.23
N GLU A 247 -0.84 3.97 -14.36
CA GLU A 247 -1.51 3.15 -15.35
C GLU A 247 -2.50 2.20 -14.66
N GLY A 248 -3.66 1.97 -15.25
CA GLY A 248 -4.69 1.09 -14.70
C GLY A 248 -6.08 1.43 -15.23
N ALA A 249 -7.10 0.82 -14.66
CA ALA A 249 -8.49 1.09 -15.03
C ALA A 249 -9.26 1.72 -13.86
N VAL A 250 -9.88 2.87 -14.13
CA VAL A 250 -10.75 3.52 -13.14
C VAL A 250 -11.87 2.56 -12.75
N GLY A 251 -12.07 2.39 -11.44
CA GLY A 251 -13.03 1.44 -10.87
C GLY A 251 -12.44 0.08 -10.53
N SER A 252 -11.18 -0.23 -10.90
CA SER A 252 -10.51 -1.42 -10.36
C SER A 252 -10.52 -1.36 -8.85
N THR A 253 -11.04 -2.41 -8.21
CA THR A 253 -11.23 -2.42 -6.76
C THR A 253 -10.72 -3.72 -6.15
N LEU A 254 -9.75 -3.58 -5.25
CA LEU A 254 -9.19 -4.63 -4.43
C LEU A 254 -9.68 -4.45 -2.99
N TYR A 255 -10.28 -5.51 -2.44
CA TYR A 255 -10.55 -5.60 -1.00
C TYR A 255 -9.52 -6.53 -0.39
N VAL A 256 -9.02 -6.19 0.80
CA VAL A 256 -8.08 -7.03 1.54
C VAL A 256 -8.45 -7.05 3.01
N ASP A 257 -8.23 -8.22 3.64
CA ASP A 257 -8.56 -8.45 5.03
C ASP A 257 -7.66 -9.51 5.66
N GLU A 258 -7.55 -9.52 6.99
CA GLU A 258 -6.82 -10.52 7.77
C GLU A 258 -5.38 -10.73 7.28
N ILE A 259 -4.66 -9.62 7.00
CA ILE A 259 -3.26 -9.69 6.57
C ILE A 259 -2.34 -9.97 7.75
N HIS A 260 -1.60 -11.08 7.69
CA HIS A 260 -0.67 -11.50 8.73
C HIS A 260 0.70 -11.85 8.16
N ILE A 261 1.75 -11.51 8.89
CA ILE A 261 3.10 -12.02 8.66
C ILE A 261 3.37 -13.12 9.68
N ASN A 262 3.64 -14.32 9.20
CA ASN A 262 3.97 -15.46 10.02
C ASN A 262 5.49 -15.52 10.23
N TYR A 263 5.91 -15.77 11.45
CA TYR A 263 7.30 -15.89 11.88
C TYR A 263 7.51 -17.30 12.48
N GLU A 264 8.74 -17.81 12.42
CA GLU A 264 9.09 -19.07 13.10
C GLU A 264 9.08 -18.93 14.63
#